data_ab8c251b754d452d40841a865205f90a
#
_entry.id   ab8c251b754d452d40841a865205f90a
#
_cell.length_a   1.000
_cell.length_b   1.000
_cell.length_c   1.000
_cell.angle_alpha   90.00
_cell.angle_beta   90.00
_cell.angle_gamma   90.00
#
_symmetry.space_group_name_H-M   'P 1'
#
loop_
_entity.id
_entity.type
_entity.pdbx_description
1 polymer ?
#
loop_
_entity_poly.entity_id
_entity_poly.type
_entity_poly.pdbx_seq_one_letter_code
_entity_poly.pdbx_strand_id
1 'polypeptide(L)'
;KKNTIVACLIEQGTFEKVKKDNKKDFYKLDKEFFLKTLLQTLEKNTKIISSTGYNSRELMHLRNKYKIIKSSDFYMVGGMGHTSSVALGYSLFSKKKTICIDGDGSFLMHLGSIKTTGTFGNKNLKYILLNNNSHDSVGGQSTYANDINFKKLSNSLGFKNFYSIKNDRNLKKNIQKFLKGNNLSFLEVKVSNSKIKNLPRPKDLIKIKKIFMK
;
A
#
# COMPACT_ATOMS: atom_id res chain seq x y z
N LYS A 1 -43.62 -15.15 17.43
CA LYS A 1 -42.38 -14.62 17.98
C LYS A 1 -41.88 -13.54 17.03
N LYS A 2 -41.79 -12.28 17.48
CA LYS A 2 -41.23 -11.19 16.69
C LYS A 2 -39.73 -11.47 16.50
N ASN A 3 -39.23 -11.35 15.27
CA ASN A 3 -37.81 -11.41 14.97
C ASN A 3 -37.10 -10.26 15.70
N THR A 4 -36.41 -10.58 16.78
CA THR A 4 -35.67 -9.59 17.57
C THR A 4 -34.23 -9.60 17.12
N ILE A 5 -33.70 -8.44 16.72
CA ILE A 5 -32.26 -8.27 16.46
C ILE A 5 -31.58 -8.12 17.81
N VAL A 6 -30.62 -8.98 18.08
CA VAL A 6 -29.78 -8.90 19.28
C VAL A 6 -28.44 -8.30 18.89
N ALA A 7 -28.08 -7.18 19.50
CA ALA A 7 -26.76 -6.58 19.39
C ALA A 7 -25.95 -6.89 20.66
N CYS A 8 -24.77 -7.50 20.49
CA CYS A 8 -23.84 -7.73 21.57
C CYS A 8 -22.72 -6.69 21.52
N LEU A 9 -22.63 -5.84 22.55
CA LEU A 9 -21.55 -4.88 22.71
C LEU A 9 -20.46 -5.51 23.59
N ILE A 10 -19.24 -5.57 23.07
CA ILE A 10 -18.07 -6.05 23.80
C ILE A 10 -17.17 -4.86 24.06
N GLU A 11 -16.94 -4.56 25.34
CA GLU A 11 -16.04 -3.46 25.71
C GLU A 11 -14.59 -3.75 25.31
N GLN A 12 -13.86 -2.68 24.98
CA GLN A 12 -12.44 -2.79 24.66
C GLN A 12 -11.66 -3.26 25.90
N GLY A 13 -10.97 -4.39 25.79
CA GLY A 13 -10.20 -4.97 26.89
C GLY A 13 -10.89 -6.11 27.62
N THR A 14 -12.11 -6.49 27.21
CA THR A 14 -12.84 -7.65 27.78
C THR A 14 -12.08 -8.97 27.61
N PHE A 15 -11.33 -9.12 26.52
CA PHE A 15 -10.54 -10.31 26.27
C PHE A 15 -9.10 -10.12 26.74
N GLU A 16 -8.50 -11.19 27.27
CA GLU A 16 -7.09 -11.21 27.58
C GLU A 16 -6.25 -10.83 26.34
N LYS A 17 -5.22 -10.03 26.57
CA LYS A 17 -4.26 -9.73 25.50
C LYS A 17 -3.58 -11.04 25.09
N VAL A 18 -3.87 -11.53 23.91
CA VAL A 18 -3.10 -12.62 23.30
C VAL A 18 -1.62 -12.24 23.42
N LYS A 19 -0.82 -13.08 24.08
CA LYS A 19 0.63 -12.90 24.15
C LYS A 19 1.10 -12.72 22.70
N LYS A 20 1.61 -11.54 22.37
CA LYS A 20 2.24 -11.34 21.07
C LYS A 20 3.44 -12.25 21.05
N ASP A 21 3.35 -13.35 20.32
CA ASP A 21 4.56 -14.02 19.90
C ASP A 21 5.47 -12.95 19.31
N ASN A 22 6.74 -12.91 19.72
CA ASN A 22 7.75 -12.05 19.11
C ASN A 22 7.92 -12.51 17.65
N LYS A 23 6.96 -12.13 16.80
CA LYS A 23 6.96 -12.50 15.39
C LYS A 23 8.18 -11.84 14.77
N LYS A 24 9.18 -12.65 14.44
CA LYS A 24 10.31 -12.20 13.61
C LYS A 24 9.75 -11.67 12.29
N ASP A 25 10.30 -10.56 11.85
CA ASP A 25 10.00 -10.05 10.51
C ASP A 25 10.23 -11.15 9.48
N PHE A 26 9.26 -11.38 8.59
CA PHE A 26 9.39 -12.38 7.54
C PHE A 26 10.45 -11.97 6.51
N TYR A 27 10.59 -10.66 6.29
CA TYR A 27 11.56 -10.08 5.38
C TYR A 27 12.43 -9.04 6.07
N LYS A 28 13.67 -8.86 5.57
CA LYS A 28 14.69 -8.02 6.21
C LYS A 28 14.72 -6.57 5.74
N LEU A 29 14.20 -6.26 4.53
CA LEU A 29 14.21 -4.89 4.02
C LEU A 29 13.34 -3.99 4.89
N ASP A 30 13.94 -2.95 5.45
CA ASP A 30 13.22 -2.00 6.29
C ASP A 30 12.18 -1.21 5.48
N LYS A 31 10.91 -1.25 5.92
CA LYS A 31 9.81 -0.58 5.22
C LYS A 31 9.94 0.94 5.23
N GLU A 32 10.40 1.54 6.33
CA GLU A 32 10.64 2.98 6.42
C GLU A 32 11.72 3.41 5.42
N PHE A 33 12.82 2.65 5.35
CA PHE A 33 13.91 2.92 4.42
C PHE A 33 13.46 2.83 2.96
N PHE A 34 12.66 1.82 2.61
CA PHE A 34 12.08 1.70 1.27
C PHE A 34 11.19 2.91 0.93
N LEU A 35 10.23 3.24 1.80
CA LEU A 35 9.29 4.35 1.57
C LEU A 35 10.01 5.69 1.49
N LYS A 36 10.99 5.95 2.35
CA LYS A 36 11.85 7.14 2.29
C LYS A 36 12.56 7.26 0.96
N THR A 37 13.21 6.17 0.51
CA THR A 37 13.94 6.13 -0.75
C THR A 37 13.01 6.33 -1.94
N LEU A 38 11.82 5.71 -1.91
CA LEU A 38 10.77 5.93 -2.92
C LEU A 38 10.40 7.41 -2.99
N LEU A 39 10.03 8.02 -1.86
CA LEU A 39 9.61 9.43 -1.79
C LEU A 39 10.68 10.39 -2.31
N GLN A 40 11.95 10.14 -2.01
CA GLN A 40 13.09 10.94 -2.49
C GLN A 40 13.33 10.79 -3.99
N THR A 41 12.93 9.65 -4.57
CA THR A 41 13.15 9.30 -5.99
C THR A 41 12.03 9.82 -6.91
N LEU A 42 10.88 10.17 -6.34
CA LEU A 42 9.72 10.62 -7.12
C LEU A 42 9.98 11.91 -7.88
N GLU A 43 9.39 12.00 -9.05
CA GLU A 43 9.32 13.22 -9.86
C GLU A 43 8.29 14.19 -9.26
N LYS A 44 8.48 15.49 -9.57
CA LYS A 44 7.52 16.53 -9.22
C LYS A 44 6.12 16.18 -9.79
N ASN A 45 5.08 16.49 -9.03
CA ASN A 45 3.68 16.24 -9.39
C ASN A 45 3.25 14.76 -9.48
N THR A 46 4.10 13.81 -9.08
CA THR A 46 3.65 12.41 -8.92
C THR A 46 2.54 12.34 -7.87
N LYS A 47 1.52 11.54 -8.14
CA LYS A 47 0.41 11.29 -7.21
C LYS A 47 0.51 9.90 -6.61
N ILE A 48 0.36 9.80 -5.29
CA ILE A 48 0.35 8.51 -4.60
C ILE A 48 -1.03 8.27 -4.01
N ILE A 49 -1.58 7.08 -4.23
CA ILE A 49 -2.77 6.58 -3.54
C ILE A 49 -2.32 5.39 -2.70
N SER A 50 -2.45 5.51 -1.39
CA SER A 50 -1.94 4.51 -0.44
C SER A 50 -3.08 3.83 0.33
N SER A 51 -2.95 2.51 0.50
CA SER A 51 -3.95 1.70 1.22
C SER A 51 -4.08 2.11 2.68
N THR A 52 -5.25 1.81 3.25
CA THR A 52 -5.51 2.02 4.67
C THR A 52 -4.50 1.28 5.56
N GLY A 53 -4.44 1.64 6.82
CA GLY A 53 -3.56 1.03 7.81
C GLY A 53 -2.18 1.69 7.88
N TYR A 54 -1.15 0.90 8.18
CA TYR A 54 0.19 1.44 8.39
C TYR A 54 0.83 2.01 7.14
N ASN A 55 0.49 1.54 5.94
CA ASN A 55 1.04 2.09 4.70
C ASN A 55 0.76 3.59 4.55
N SER A 56 -0.50 4.00 4.70
CA SER A 56 -0.87 5.44 4.68
C SER A 56 -0.28 6.22 5.85
N ARG A 57 -0.28 5.65 7.04
CA ARG A 57 0.21 6.34 8.23
C ARG A 57 1.73 6.56 8.19
N GLU A 58 2.50 5.56 7.78
CA GLU A 58 3.94 5.69 7.62
C GLU A 58 4.29 6.66 6.50
N LEU A 59 3.60 6.57 5.36
CA LEU A 59 3.81 7.49 4.26
C LEU A 59 3.60 8.95 4.70
N MET A 60 2.50 9.23 5.41
CA MET A 60 2.20 10.55 5.97
C MET A 60 3.26 10.98 7.01
N HIS A 61 3.68 10.08 7.89
CA HIS A 61 4.73 10.35 8.87
C HIS A 61 6.04 10.74 8.20
N LEU A 62 6.47 9.97 7.19
CA LEU A 62 7.72 10.22 6.46
C LEU A 62 7.69 11.53 5.67
N ARG A 63 6.54 11.88 5.07
CA ARG A 63 6.35 13.19 4.44
C ARG A 63 6.62 14.33 5.41
N ASN A 64 6.02 14.25 6.59
CA ASN A 64 6.18 15.27 7.62
C ASN A 64 7.60 15.31 8.19
N LYS A 65 8.17 14.14 8.52
CA LYS A 65 9.50 13.99 9.10
C LYS A 65 10.60 14.53 8.19
N TYR A 66 10.52 14.24 6.90
CA TYR A 66 11.56 14.62 5.93
C TYR A 66 11.18 15.82 5.06
N LYS A 67 10.05 16.48 5.31
CA LYS A 67 9.53 17.64 4.56
C LYS A 67 9.56 17.44 3.02
N ILE A 68 9.17 16.24 2.58
CA ILE A 68 9.18 15.88 1.15
C ILE A 68 7.86 16.31 0.52
N ILE A 69 7.89 17.41 -0.23
CA ILE A 69 6.70 18.07 -0.82
C ILE A 69 6.58 17.93 -2.35
N LYS A 70 7.49 17.21 -3.00
CA LYS A 70 7.55 17.12 -4.47
C LYS A 70 6.33 16.48 -5.13
N SER A 71 5.57 15.70 -4.38
CA SER A 71 4.40 14.95 -4.83
C SER A 71 3.29 15.04 -3.78
N SER A 72 2.09 14.62 -4.10
CA SER A 72 0.97 14.61 -3.16
C SER A 72 0.35 13.22 -3.04
N ASP A 73 -0.21 12.96 -1.86
CA ASP A 73 -0.73 11.65 -1.51
C ASP A 73 -2.22 11.72 -1.18
N PHE A 74 -2.92 10.65 -1.56
CA PHE A 74 -4.26 10.34 -1.08
C PHE A 74 -4.17 9.10 -0.17
N TYR A 75 -4.56 9.29 1.09
CA TYR A 75 -4.53 8.23 2.09
C TYR A 75 -5.92 7.62 2.21
N MET A 76 -6.04 6.34 1.85
CA MET A 76 -7.30 5.60 2.06
C MET A 76 -7.58 5.49 3.56
N VAL A 77 -8.79 5.86 3.95
CA VAL A 77 -9.30 5.69 5.31
C VAL A 77 -10.55 4.80 5.24
N GLY A 78 -10.46 3.61 5.80
CA GLY A 78 -11.41 2.55 5.50
C GLY A 78 -11.23 2.00 4.08
N GLY A 79 -12.20 1.28 3.54
CA GLY A 79 -12.18 0.78 2.18
C GLY A 79 -10.94 -0.08 1.85
N MET A 80 -10.52 -0.97 2.76
CA MET A 80 -9.44 -1.91 2.52
C MET A 80 -9.71 -2.73 1.25
N GLY A 81 -8.69 -2.90 0.40
CA GLY A 81 -8.81 -3.59 -0.90
C GLY A 81 -9.24 -2.69 -2.07
N HIS A 82 -9.62 -1.42 -1.84
CA HIS A 82 -10.13 -0.53 -2.91
C HIS A 82 -9.07 0.44 -3.45
N THR A 83 -7.84 0.39 -2.95
CA THR A 83 -6.75 1.31 -3.32
C THR A 83 -6.46 1.27 -4.81
N SER A 84 -6.42 0.07 -5.40
CA SER A 84 -6.19 -0.14 -6.83
C SER A 84 -7.27 0.51 -7.70
N SER A 85 -8.54 0.40 -7.30
CA SER A 85 -9.66 0.98 -8.04
C SER A 85 -9.62 2.51 -8.02
N VAL A 86 -9.30 3.11 -6.87
CA VAL A 86 -9.13 4.57 -6.76
C VAL A 86 -7.93 5.05 -7.59
N ALA A 87 -6.80 4.32 -7.53
CA ALA A 87 -5.62 4.64 -8.32
C ALA A 87 -5.86 4.49 -9.82
N LEU A 88 -6.58 3.45 -10.24
CA LEU A 88 -7.01 3.26 -11.62
C LEU A 88 -7.85 4.44 -12.09
N GLY A 89 -8.95 4.73 -11.37
CA GLY A 89 -9.85 5.83 -11.73
C GLY A 89 -9.11 7.15 -11.88
N TYR A 90 -8.23 7.51 -10.93
CA TYR A 90 -7.43 8.72 -11.05
C TYR A 90 -6.50 8.69 -12.27
N SER A 91 -5.81 7.57 -12.53
CA SER A 91 -4.84 7.44 -13.64
C SER A 91 -5.46 7.50 -15.02
N LEU A 92 -6.73 7.13 -15.16
CA LEU A 92 -7.44 7.19 -16.44
C LEU A 92 -7.77 8.64 -16.86
N PHE A 93 -8.02 9.51 -15.89
CA PHE A 93 -8.39 10.91 -16.14
C PHE A 93 -7.25 11.91 -15.88
N SER A 94 -6.06 11.42 -15.50
CA SER A 94 -4.91 12.26 -15.21
C SER A 94 -3.70 11.85 -16.04
N LYS A 95 -3.02 12.85 -16.61
CA LYS A 95 -1.71 12.65 -17.28
C LYS A 95 -0.55 12.51 -16.29
N LYS A 96 -0.79 12.77 -14.97
CA LYS A 96 0.23 12.71 -13.93
C LYS A 96 0.58 11.24 -13.64
N LYS A 97 1.86 10.99 -13.36
CA LYS A 97 2.30 9.67 -12.87
C LYS A 97 1.57 9.34 -11.57
N THR A 98 0.90 8.20 -11.53
CA THR A 98 0.11 7.73 -10.41
C THR A 98 0.73 6.48 -9.83
N ILE A 99 0.96 6.46 -8.53
CA ILE A 99 1.49 5.30 -7.81
C ILE A 99 0.42 4.78 -6.86
N CYS A 100 0.03 3.54 -7.03
CA CYS A 100 -0.76 2.78 -6.08
C CYS A 100 0.21 2.10 -5.10
N ILE A 101 0.10 2.38 -3.80
CA ILE A 101 0.82 1.64 -2.75
C ILE A 101 -0.20 0.82 -1.99
N ASP A 102 -0.11 -0.49 -2.11
CA ASP A 102 -1.00 -1.43 -1.47
C ASP A 102 -0.25 -2.40 -0.55
N GLY A 103 -0.93 -2.96 0.42
CA GLY A 103 -0.41 -4.03 1.27
C GLY A 103 -0.91 -5.39 0.79
N ASP A 104 -0.18 -6.45 1.14
CA ASP A 104 -0.54 -7.83 0.77
C ASP A 104 -1.94 -8.23 1.26
N GLY A 105 -2.29 -7.92 2.51
CA GLY A 105 -3.64 -8.18 3.02
C GLY A 105 -4.74 -7.40 2.30
N SER A 106 -4.48 -6.14 1.95
CA SER A 106 -5.41 -5.30 1.18
C SER A 106 -5.55 -5.80 -0.26
N PHE A 107 -4.46 -6.18 -0.90
CA PHE A 107 -4.43 -6.78 -2.23
C PHE A 107 -5.28 -8.06 -2.29
N LEU A 108 -5.09 -8.96 -1.32
CA LEU A 108 -5.80 -10.25 -1.28
C LEU A 108 -7.28 -10.10 -0.96
N MET A 109 -7.64 -9.14 -0.12
CA MET A 109 -9.04 -8.89 0.28
C MET A 109 -9.94 -8.57 -0.92
N HIS A 110 -9.40 -7.91 -1.95
CA HIS A 110 -10.19 -7.53 -3.12
C HIS A 110 -9.46 -7.82 -4.45
N LEU A 111 -8.94 -9.04 -4.55
CA LEU A 111 -8.10 -9.48 -5.68
C LEU A 111 -8.79 -9.29 -7.05
N GLY A 112 -10.10 -9.45 -7.12
CA GLY A 112 -10.86 -9.23 -8.37
C GLY A 112 -10.70 -7.82 -8.93
N SER A 113 -10.59 -6.78 -8.10
CA SER A 113 -10.37 -5.39 -8.54
C SER A 113 -9.01 -5.19 -9.22
N ILE A 114 -8.04 -6.02 -8.88
CA ILE A 114 -6.70 -5.97 -9.48
C ILE A 114 -6.75 -6.41 -10.95
N LYS A 115 -7.65 -7.35 -11.29
CA LYS A 115 -7.89 -7.72 -12.70
C LYS A 115 -8.40 -6.53 -13.50
N THR A 116 -9.33 -5.76 -12.96
CA THR A 116 -9.82 -4.53 -13.59
C THR A 116 -8.67 -3.53 -13.79
N THR A 117 -7.83 -3.35 -12.76
CA THR A 117 -6.64 -2.49 -12.83
C THR A 117 -5.66 -2.97 -13.90
N GLY A 118 -5.41 -4.27 -14.01
CA GLY A 118 -4.53 -4.84 -15.02
C GLY A 118 -5.06 -4.76 -16.44
N THR A 119 -6.39 -4.74 -16.61
CA THR A 119 -7.05 -4.63 -17.92
C THR A 119 -7.08 -3.18 -18.43
N PHE A 120 -7.43 -2.22 -17.58
CA PHE A 120 -7.67 -0.83 -17.98
C PHE A 120 -6.55 0.13 -17.60
N GLY A 121 -5.61 -0.30 -16.74
CA GLY A 121 -4.49 0.52 -16.33
C GLY A 121 -3.54 0.87 -17.46
N ASN A 122 -3.04 2.09 -17.45
CA ASN A 122 -2.16 2.64 -18.48
C ASN A 122 -0.72 2.80 -17.98
N LYS A 123 0.18 3.30 -18.85
CA LYS A 123 1.60 3.51 -18.53
C LYS A 123 1.86 4.48 -17.37
N ASN A 124 0.91 5.36 -17.07
CA ASN A 124 1.04 6.34 -15.99
C ASN A 124 0.80 5.71 -14.61
N LEU A 125 0.12 4.56 -14.55
CA LEU A 125 -0.14 3.83 -13.31
C LEU A 125 1.01 2.88 -12.97
N LYS A 126 1.54 3.00 -11.77
CA LYS A 126 2.57 2.13 -11.18
C LYS A 126 2.01 1.49 -9.91
N TYR A 127 1.96 0.18 -9.87
CA TYR A 127 1.44 -0.56 -8.73
C TYR A 127 2.57 -1.11 -7.86
N ILE A 128 2.59 -0.75 -6.60
CA ILE A 128 3.55 -1.22 -5.60
C ILE A 128 2.81 -2.04 -4.55
N LEU A 129 3.17 -3.31 -4.43
CA LEU A 129 2.73 -4.20 -3.38
C LEU A 129 3.78 -4.24 -2.27
N LEU A 130 3.47 -3.71 -1.10
CA LEU A 130 4.27 -3.89 0.11
C LEU A 130 3.88 -5.21 0.77
N ASN A 131 4.71 -6.24 0.56
CA ASN A 131 4.49 -7.57 1.09
C ASN A 131 5.32 -7.76 2.36
N ASN A 132 4.67 -7.74 3.52
CA ASN A 132 5.27 -8.09 4.82
C ASN A 132 4.74 -9.42 5.37
N ASN A 133 3.90 -10.12 4.60
CA ASN A 133 3.25 -11.37 4.98
C ASN A 133 2.42 -11.26 6.27
N SER A 134 1.84 -10.08 6.55
CA SER A 134 1.14 -9.84 7.81
C SER A 134 0.07 -8.75 7.72
N HIS A 135 -1.05 -8.97 8.40
CA HIS A 135 -2.05 -7.95 8.72
C HIS A 135 -1.56 -7.04 9.86
N ASP A 136 -0.43 -6.39 9.68
CA ASP A 136 0.36 -5.68 10.68
C ASP A 136 -0.45 -4.64 11.49
N SER A 137 -1.38 -3.94 10.85
CA SER A 137 -2.18 -2.88 11.50
C SER A 137 -3.37 -3.36 12.35
N VAL A 138 -3.73 -4.65 12.30
CA VAL A 138 -4.94 -5.20 12.93
C VAL A 138 -4.71 -6.47 13.74
N GLY A 139 -3.46 -6.80 14.09
CA GLY A 139 -3.17 -7.95 14.96
C GLY A 139 -1.98 -8.78 14.51
N GLY A 140 -1.47 -8.57 13.30
CA GLY A 140 -0.24 -9.19 12.81
C GLY A 140 -0.41 -10.65 12.39
N GLN A 141 -1.64 -11.11 12.12
CA GLN A 141 -1.88 -12.44 11.55
C GLN A 141 -1.23 -12.55 10.18
N SER A 142 -0.80 -13.77 9.80
CA SER A 142 -0.23 -14.01 8.48
C SER A 142 -1.28 -13.79 7.38
N THR A 143 -0.87 -13.16 6.29
CA THR A 143 -1.65 -13.08 5.05
C THR A 143 -1.41 -14.26 4.12
N TYR A 144 -0.40 -15.09 4.41
CA TYR A 144 0.10 -16.18 3.54
C TYR A 144 0.52 -15.68 2.15
N ALA A 145 0.82 -14.41 2.01
CA ALA A 145 1.26 -13.82 0.75
C ALA A 145 2.62 -14.35 0.27
N ASN A 146 3.43 -14.93 1.18
CA ASN A 146 4.68 -15.59 0.84
C ASN A 146 4.51 -16.81 -0.08
N ASP A 147 3.35 -17.45 -0.06
CA ASP A 147 3.05 -18.67 -0.85
C ASP A 147 2.58 -18.31 -2.28
N ILE A 148 2.39 -17.03 -2.56
CA ILE A 148 1.89 -16.54 -3.84
C ILE A 148 3.05 -16.20 -4.78
N ASN A 149 2.99 -16.73 -6.00
CA ASN A 149 3.86 -16.29 -7.09
C ASN A 149 3.32 -15.01 -7.73
N PHE A 150 3.67 -13.85 -7.18
CA PHE A 150 3.17 -12.56 -7.67
C PHE A 150 3.59 -12.23 -9.10
N LYS A 151 4.69 -12.82 -9.62
CA LYS A 151 5.07 -12.66 -11.03
C LYS A 151 4.05 -13.32 -11.95
N LYS A 152 3.71 -14.58 -11.70
CA LYS A 152 2.69 -15.30 -12.48
C LYS A 152 1.32 -14.64 -12.33
N LEU A 153 0.94 -14.32 -11.09
CA LEU A 153 -0.34 -13.70 -10.77
C LEU A 153 -0.51 -12.34 -11.45
N SER A 154 0.44 -11.41 -11.31
CA SER A 154 0.35 -10.09 -11.92
C SER A 154 0.28 -10.15 -13.45
N ASN A 155 1.04 -11.04 -14.07
CA ASN A 155 0.96 -11.26 -15.53
C ASN A 155 -0.43 -11.75 -15.95
N SER A 156 -1.00 -12.73 -15.25
CA SER A 156 -2.36 -13.25 -15.51
C SER A 156 -3.45 -12.19 -15.30
N LEU A 157 -3.22 -11.27 -14.36
CA LEU A 157 -4.12 -10.14 -14.11
C LEU A 157 -4.00 -9.01 -15.16
N GLY A 158 -2.96 -9.03 -16.03
CA GLY A 158 -2.81 -8.08 -17.15
C GLY A 158 -1.70 -7.06 -16.99
N PHE A 159 -0.90 -7.10 -15.92
CA PHE A 159 0.27 -6.24 -15.81
C PHE A 159 1.34 -6.66 -16.82
N LYS A 160 1.91 -5.68 -17.53
CA LYS A 160 2.89 -5.94 -18.59
C LYS A 160 4.31 -6.15 -18.08
N ASN A 161 4.65 -5.51 -16.95
CA ASN A 161 5.98 -5.62 -16.36
C ASN A 161 5.87 -6.00 -14.89
N PHE A 162 6.71 -6.93 -14.46
CA PHE A 162 6.87 -7.30 -13.06
C PHE A 162 8.28 -7.00 -12.58
N TYR A 163 8.38 -6.40 -11.39
CA TYR A 163 9.62 -6.12 -10.67
C TYR A 163 9.51 -6.68 -9.26
N SER A 164 10.66 -7.05 -8.67
CA SER A 164 10.73 -7.50 -7.28
C SER A 164 11.94 -6.88 -6.58
N ILE A 165 11.73 -6.38 -5.37
CA ILE A 165 12.77 -5.87 -4.47
C ILE A 165 12.69 -6.64 -3.16
N LYS A 166 13.81 -7.29 -2.77
CA LYS A 166 13.90 -8.15 -1.58
C LYS A 166 14.90 -7.63 -0.53
N ASN A 167 15.76 -6.70 -0.93
CA ASN A 167 16.81 -6.11 -0.08
C ASN A 167 17.12 -4.69 -0.54
N ASP A 168 18.01 -4.03 0.16
CA ASP A 168 18.41 -2.63 -0.08
C ASP A 168 19.48 -2.46 -1.18
N ARG A 169 20.06 -3.57 -1.71
CA ARG A 169 21.07 -3.50 -2.75
C ARG A 169 20.54 -2.78 -3.99
N ASN A 170 21.21 -1.69 -4.37
CA ASN A 170 20.80 -0.86 -5.52
C ASN A 170 19.35 -0.35 -5.45
N LEU A 171 18.79 -0.17 -4.25
CA LEU A 171 17.39 0.16 -4.03
C LEU A 171 16.91 1.35 -4.88
N LYS A 172 17.65 2.48 -4.82
CA LYS A 172 17.31 3.68 -5.61
C LYS A 172 17.29 3.40 -7.12
N LYS A 173 18.29 2.68 -7.65
CA LYS A 173 18.37 2.30 -9.07
C LYS A 173 17.20 1.41 -9.49
N ASN A 174 16.82 0.45 -8.65
CA ASN A 174 15.70 -0.45 -8.90
C ASN A 174 14.36 0.30 -8.90
N ILE A 175 14.16 1.22 -7.97
CA ILE A 175 12.98 2.11 -7.94
C ILE A 175 12.94 2.98 -9.20
N GLN A 176 14.05 3.60 -9.60
CA GLN A 176 14.13 4.40 -10.82
C GLN A 176 13.77 3.60 -12.08
N LYS A 177 14.31 2.37 -12.21
CA LYS A 177 13.99 1.46 -13.32
C LYS A 177 12.49 1.15 -13.38
N PHE A 178 11.87 0.84 -12.23
CA PHE A 178 10.43 0.62 -12.15
C PHE A 178 9.61 1.84 -12.55
N LEU A 179 9.97 3.03 -12.04
CA LEU A 179 9.24 4.27 -12.31
C LEU A 179 9.36 4.74 -13.78
N LYS A 180 10.49 4.45 -14.45
CA LYS A 180 10.72 4.80 -15.85
C LYS A 180 10.06 3.86 -16.87
N GLY A 181 9.58 2.70 -16.45
CA GLY A 181 8.94 1.73 -17.35
C GLY A 181 7.76 2.33 -18.11
N ASN A 182 7.64 2.04 -19.42
CA ASN A 182 6.63 2.61 -20.33
C ASN A 182 5.29 1.85 -20.34
N ASN A 183 5.09 0.90 -19.43
CA ASN A 183 3.87 0.08 -19.37
C ASN A 183 3.29 0.09 -17.97
N LEU A 184 2.04 -0.38 -17.85
CA LEU A 184 1.46 -0.76 -16.57
C LEU A 184 2.38 -1.78 -15.88
N SER A 185 2.92 -1.40 -14.73
CA SER A 185 3.97 -2.16 -14.06
C SER A 185 3.58 -2.50 -12.64
N PHE A 186 3.91 -3.72 -12.22
CA PHE A 186 3.72 -4.24 -10.87
C PHE A 186 5.08 -4.40 -10.20
N LEU A 187 5.24 -3.88 -9.00
CA LEU A 187 6.42 -4.04 -8.16
C LEU A 187 6.04 -4.71 -6.84
N GLU A 188 6.54 -5.91 -6.60
CA GLU A 188 6.53 -6.53 -5.28
C GLU A 188 7.73 -6.05 -4.48
N VAL A 189 7.49 -5.54 -3.27
CA VAL A 189 8.54 -5.17 -2.32
C VAL A 189 8.38 -5.99 -1.05
N LYS A 190 9.34 -6.85 -0.76
CA LYS A 190 9.37 -7.70 0.43
C LYS A 190 9.97 -6.91 1.58
N VAL A 191 9.12 -6.45 2.50
CA VAL A 191 9.51 -5.54 3.59
C VAL A 191 9.25 -6.10 4.97
N SER A 192 9.96 -5.59 5.98
CA SER A 192 9.67 -5.87 7.39
C SER A 192 8.31 -5.28 7.81
N ASN A 193 7.82 -5.70 8.95
CA ASN A 193 6.69 -5.03 9.62
C ASN A 193 7.03 -3.59 10.00
N SER A 194 6.01 -2.79 10.30
CA SER A 194 6.21 -1.43 10.80
C SER A 194 6.96 -1.43 12.13
N LYS A 195 8.04 -0.64 12.20
CA LYS A 195 8.80 -0.41 13.44
C LYS A 195 8.41 0.88 14.15
N ILE A 196 7.65 1.74 13.48
CA ILE A 196 7.22 3.03 14.01
C ILE A 196 6.01 2.81 14.91
N LYS A 197 6.15 3.20 16.19
CA LYS A 197 5.06 3.15 17.18
C LYS A 197 4.20 4.43 17.06
N ASN A 198 2.93 4.32 17.45
CA ASN A 198 2.01 5.46 17.59
C ASN A 198 1.84 6.31 16.33
N LEU A 199 1.81 5.68 15.16
CA LEU A 199 1.58 6.36 13.89
C LEU A 199 0.22 7.09 13.89
N PRO A 200 0.19 8.41 13.64
CA PRO A 200 -1.05 9.16 13.60
C PRO A 200 -1.93 8.74 12.43
N ARG A 201 -3.25 8.83 12.62
CA ARG A 201 -4.20 8.62 11.53
C ARG A 201 -4.38 9.92 10.73
N PRO A 202 -4.62 9.85 9.40
CA PRO A 202 -5.06 11.03 8.65
C PRO A 202 -6.37 11.57 9.24
N LYS A 203 -6.42 12.87 9.57
CA LYS A 203 -7.59 13.47 10.25
C LYS A 203 -8.46 14.28 9.30
N ASP A 204 -7.89 15.22 8.57
CA ASP A 204 -8.63 16.12 7.68
C ASP A 204 -8.69 15.58 6.26
N LEU A 205 -9.65 14.68 6.02
CA LEU A 205 -9.80 13.99 4.73
C LEU A 205 -10.23 14.94 3.61
N ILE A 206 -11.01 15.98 3.93
CA ILE A 206 -11.44 16.99 2.94
C ILE A 206 -10.24 17.78 2.47
N LYS A 207 -9.38 18.22 3.37
CA LYS A 207 -8.13 18.96 3.04
C LYS A 207 -7.18 18.08 2.23
N ILE A 208 -7.01 16.80 2.62
CA ILE A 208 -6.18 15.84 1.89
C ILE A 208 -6.69 15.70 0.45
N LYS A 209 -8.00 15.48 0.26
CA LYS A 209 -8.63 15.42 -1.07
C LYS A 209 -8.37 16.70 -1.88
N LYS A 210 -8.61 17.88 -1.30
CA LYS A 210 -8.39 19.18 -1.97
C LYS A 210 -6.93 19.38 -2.41
N ILE A 211 -5.96 18.98 -1.58
CA ILE A 211 -4.53 19.07 -1.91
C ILE A 211 -4.16 18.06 -3.00
N PHE A 212 -4.68 16.85 -2.93
CA PHE A 212 -4.41 15.80 -3.89
C PHE A 212 -4.95 16.14 -5.29
N MET A 213 -6.13 16.73 -5.37
CA MET A 213 -6.79 17.08 -6.65
C MET A 213 -6.17 18.26 -7.38
N LYS A 214 -5.36 19.08 -6.72
CA LYS A 214 -4.54 20.13 -7.35
C LYS A 214 -3.37 19.52 -8.13
#